data_4dfac060acde76fa6c8c27b9a1a93c82
#
_entry.id   4dfac060acde76fa6c8c27b9a1a93c82
#
_cell.length_a   1.000
_cell.length_b   1.000
_cell.length_c   1.000
_cell.angle_alpha   90.00
_cell.angle_beta   90.00
_cell.angle_gamma   90.00
#
_symmetry.space_group_name_H-M   'P 1'
#
loop_
_entity.id
_entity.type
_entity.pdbx_description
1 polymer ?
#
loop_
_entity_poly.entity_id
_entity_poly.type
_entity_poly.pdbx_seq_one_letter_code
_entity_poly.pdbx_strand_id
1 'polypeptide(L)'
;LGIDPETDTVPEYLGYSPSAQAMMDRRIAGAALSAGPPVAAVTQVFAQLGADGVAVLSFTDQQLAEVRKAYPVWNRYTIPANTYPGQKDAIETIAQPNFLACRADLPDDVIYQITKTIYENLTQIQNYHKATKAMTLEKSINGLSVPLHPGAARFYREKGLNIPASLIAK
;
A
#
# COMPACT_ATOMS: atom_id res chain seq x y z
N LEU A 1 -11.59 -12.96 8.29
CA LEU A 1 -12.64 -12.28 9.08
C LEU A 1 -13.99 -13.00 9.01
N GLY A 2 -14.05 -14.19 8.40
CA GLY A 2 -15.26 -15.01 8.35
C GLY A 2 -16.29 -14.63 7.29
N ILE A 3 -15.94 -13.73 6.37
CA ILE A 3 -16.76 -13.38 5.21
C ILE A 3 -16.18 -14.09 3.98
N ASP A 4 -17.01 -14.82 3.27
CA ASP A 4 -16.67 -15.40 1.97
C ASP A 4 -17.24 -14.48 0.86
N PRO A 5 -16.38 -13.80 0.09
CA PRO A 5 -16.84 -12.86 -0.92
C PRO A 5 -17.75 -13.48 -1.96
N GLU A 6 -17.56 -14.75 -2.31
CA GLU A 6 -18.30 -15.43 -3.38
C GLU A 6 -19.73 -15.85 -2.94
N THR A 7 -19.91 -16.09 -1.63
CA THR A 7 -21.20 -16.58 -1.10
C THR A 7 -21.94 -15.51 -0.31
N ASP A 8 -21.23 -14.59 0.34
CA ASP A 8 -21.81 -13.57 1.23
C ASP A 8 -22.03 -12.24 0.52
N THR A 9 -21.51 -12.07 -0.71
CA THR A 9 -21.67 -10.85 -1.50
C THR A 9 -22.02 -11.17 -2.96
N VAL A 10 -22.36 -10.14 -3.73
CA VAL A 10 -22.48 -10.22 -5.19
C VAL A 10 -21.32 -9.43 -5.79
N PRO A 11 -20.20 -10.06 -6.08
CA PRO A 11 -19.00 -9.35 -6.53
C PRO A 11 -19.12 -8.88 -7.98
N GLU A 12 -18.73 -7.63 -8.25
CA GLU A 12 -18.51 -7.08 -9.58
C GLU A 12 -17.02 -6.80 -9.76
N TYR A 13 -16.41 -7.38 -10.79
CA TYR A 13 -14.97 -7.22 -11.08
C TYR A 13 -14.76 -6.03 -12.03
N LEU A 14 -14.53 -4.86 -11.44
CA LEU A 14 -14.39 -3.59 -12.14
C LEU A 14 -13.02 -2.96 -11.89
N GLY A 15 -12.55 -2.11 -12.81
CA GLY A 15 -11.42 -1.24 -12.58
C GLY A 15 -11.76 -0.07 -11.66
N TYR A 16 -10.76 0.72 -11.25
CA TYR A 16 -10.90 1.78 -10.24
C TYR A 16 -11.96 2.83 -10.60
N SER A 17 -11.88 3.43 -11.79
CA SER A 17 -12.86 4.44 -12.21
C SER A 17 -14.27 3.87 -12.41
N PRO A 18 -14.45 2.71 -13.06
CA PRO A 18 -15.76 2.06 -13.12
C PRO A 18 -16.35 1.70 -11.74
N SER A 19 -15.52 1.27 -10.78
CA SER A 19 -15.97 1.01 -9.41
C SER A 19 -16.45 2.28 -8.72
N ALA A 20 -15.69 3.38 -8.85
CA ALA A 20 -16.11 4.67 -8.31
C ALA A 20 -17.44 5.15 -8.92
N GLN A 21 -17.61 5.01 -10.25
CA GLN A 21 -18.85 5.35 -10.92
C GLN A 21 -20.01 4.49 -10.43
N ALA A 22 -19.80 3.18 -10.30
CA ALA A 22 -20.83 2.27 -9.80
C ALA A 22 -21.27 2.58 -8.36
N MET A 23 -20.35 3.04 -7.50
CA MET A 23 -20.68 3.55 -6.16
C MET A 23 -21.50 4.85 -6.23
N MET A 24 -21.09 5.81 -7.05
CA MET A 24 -21.81 7.08 -7.23
C MET A 24 -23.22 6.88 -7.79
N ASP A 25 -23.39 5.90 -8.68
CA ASP A 25 -24.68 5.48 -9.24
C ASP A 25 -25.49 4.60 -8.29
N ARG A 26 -24.96 4.28 -7.10
CA ARG A 26 -25.59 3.37 -6.10
C ARG A 26 -25.85 1.96 -6.61
N ARG A 27 -25.10 1.48 -7.59
CA ARG A 27 -25.18 0.10 -8.11
C ARG A 27 -24.45 -0.89 -7.24
N ILE A 28 -23.37 -0.44 -6.56
CA ILE A 28 -22.62 -1.24 -5.59
C ILE A 28 -22.53 -0.49 -4.25
N ALA A 29 -22.50 -1.23 -3.16
CA ALA A 29 -22.43 -0.68 -1.80
C ALA A 29 -21.00 -0.33 -1.38
N GLY A 30 -19.97 -0.95 -1.97
CA GLY A 30 -18.57 -0.72 -1.64
C GLY A 30 -17.64 -1.21 -2.72
N ALA A 31 -16.38 -0.76 -2.67
CA ALA A 31 -15.33 -1.17 -3.59
C ALA A 31 -13.98 -1.34 -2.88
N ALA A 32 -13.22 -2.35 -3.28
CA ALA A 32 -11.83 -2.53 -2.85
C ALA A 32 -10.90 -1.85 -3.87
N LEU A 33 -10.19 -0.82 -3.45
CA LEU A 33 -9.27 -0.04 -4.29
C LEU A 33 -7.87 -0.05 -3.67
N SER A 34 -7.02 -0.94 -4.17
CA SER A 34 -5.66 -1.14 -3.64
C SER A 34 -4.65 -0.17 -4.27
N ALA A 35 -4.63 1.08 -3.80
CA ALA A 35 -3.70 2.11 -4.28
C ALA A 35 -3.28 3.06 -3.17
N GLY A 36 -2.13 3.73 -3.35
CA GLY A 36 -1.61 4.72 -2.39
C GLY A 36 -2.43 6.01 -2.41
N PRO A 37 -2.96 6.47 -1.25
CA PRO A 37 -3.72 7.71 -1.15
C PRO A 37 -2.87 8.95 -1.51
N PRO A 38 -3.48 10.01 -2.12
CA PRO A 38 -4.86 10.07 -2.59
C PRO A 38 -5.08 9.29 -3.89
N VAL A 39 -6.17 8.51 -3.94
CA VAL A 39 -6.59 7.78 -5.13
C VAL A 39 -7.61 8.62 -5.89
N ALA A 40 -7.39 8.91 -7.17
CA ALA A 40 -8.26 9.79 -7.95
C ALA A 40 -9.73 9.32 -7.96
N ALA A 41 -9.97 8.02 -8.15
CA ALA A 41 -11.31 7.42 -8.11
C ALA A 41 -12.00 7.64 -6.75
N VAL A 42 -11.28 7.47 -5.63
CA VAL A 42 -11.80 7.75 -4.28
C VAL A 42 -12.08 9.24 -4.09
N THR A 43 -11.17 10.11 -4.60
CA THR A 43 -11.37 11.57 -4.54
C THR A 43 -12.68 12.00 -5.24
N GLN A 44 -13.00 11.38 -6.40
CA GLN A 44 -14.24 11.64 -7.11
C GLN A 44 -15.48 11.24 -6.30
N VAL A 45 -15.44 10.06 -5.64
CA VAL A 45 -16.55 9.60 -4.79
C VAL A 45 -16.78 10.57 -3.63
N PHE A 46 -15.70 10.99 -2.93
CA PHE A 46 -15.82 12.00 -1.86
C PHE A 46 -16.33 13.35 -2.35
N ALA A 47 -15.90 13.79 -3.54
CA ALA A 47 -16.35 15.06 -4.12
C ALA A 47 -17.83 15.04 -4.49
N GLN A 48 -18.37 13.90 -4.96
CA GLN A 48 -19.75 13.79 -5.41
C GLN A 48 -20.72 13.43 -4.28
N LEU A 49 -20.36 12.50 -3.40
CA LEU A 49 -21.25 12.03 -2.34
C LEU A 49 -21.08 12.80 -1.01
N GLY A 50 -19.99 13.58 -0.88
CA GLY A 50 -19.63 14.23 0.37
C GLY A 50 -19.02 13.26 1.40
N ALA A 51 -18.38 13.80 2.41
CA ALA A 51 -17.74 13.00 3.47
C ALA A 51 -18.74 12.24 4.36
N ASP A 52 -20.00 12.71 4.42
CA ASP A 52 -21.07 12.03 5.15
C ASP A 52 -21.73 10.91 4.31
N GLY A 53 -21.54 10.93 2.98
CA GLY A 53 -22.11 9.96 2.04
C GLY A 53 -21.19 8.79 1.71
N VAL A 54 -19.93 8.79 2.16
CA VAL A 54 -18.94 7.77 1.88
C VAL A 54 -18.02 7.53 3.08
N ALA A 55 -17.64 6.28 3.30
CA ALA A 55 -16.65 5.93 4.33
C ALA A 55 -15.55 5.03 3.76
N VAL A 56 -14.34 5.27 4.19
CA VAL A 56 -13.25 4.28 4.07
C VAL A 56 -13.29 3.41 5.32
N LEU A 57 -13.38 2.10 5.14
CA LEU A 57 -13.50 1.17 6.26
C LEU A 57 -12.22 1.15 7.09
N SER A 58 -12.37 1.33 8.39
CA SER A 58 -11.32 1.17 9.38
C SER A 58 -11.17 -0.29 9.80
N PHE A 59 -9.97 -0.66 10.25
CA PHE A 59 -9.69 -1.98 10.81
C PHE A 59 -9.24 -1.85 12.26
N THR A 60 -9.84 -2.61 13.15
CA THR A 60 -9.36 -2.73 14.55
C THR A 60 -8.04 -3.48 14.60
N ASP A 61 -7.29 -3.35 15.71
CA ASP A 61 -6.05 -4.09 15.91
C ASP A 61 -6.29 -5.60 15.94
N GLN A 62 -7.43 -6.04 16.49
CA GLN A 62 -7.82 -7.44 16.47
C GLN A 62 -8.05 -7.95 15.04
N GLN A 63 -8.77 -7.20 14.21
CA GLN A 63 -9.01 -7.55 12.80
C GLN A 63 -7.70 -7.60 12.02
N LEU A 64 -6.80 -6.63 12.23
CA LEU A 64 -5.47 -6.65 11.61
C LEU A 64 -4.65 -7.86 12.05
N ALA A 65 -4.68 -8.21 13.34
CA ALA A 65 -3.99 -9.38 13.85
C ALA A 65 -4.51 -10.68 13.21
N GLU A 66 -5.83 -10.82 13.04
CA GLU A 66 -6.41 -11.98 12.36
C GLU A 66 -6.01 -12.04 10.87
N VAL A 67 -6.07 -10.92 10.15
CA VAL A 67 -5.64 -10.85 8.75
C VAL A 67 -4.16 -11.25 8.61
N ARG A 68 -3.31 -10.79 9.52
CA ARG A 68 -1.86 -11.07 9.48
C ARG A 68 -1.50 -12.53 9.73
N LYS A 69 -2.35 -13.33 10.37
CA LYS A 69 -2.12 -14.77 10.52
C LYS A 69 -2.02 -15.48 9.16
N ALA A 70 -2.88 -15.11 8.22
CA ALA A 70 -2.88 -15.66 6.87
C ALA A 70 -2.00 -14.86 5.89
N TYR A 71 -1.96 -13.54 6.06
CA TYR A 71 -1.31 -12.60 5.14
C TYR A 71 -0.43 -11.59 5.90
N PRO A 72 0.81 -11.96 6.27
CA PRO A 72 1.71 -11.13 7.11
C PRO A 72 2.11 -9.78 6.48
N VAL A 73 1.89 -9.61 5.17
CA VAL A 73 2.23 -8.39 4.40
C VAL A 73 1.39 -7.18 4.79
N TRP A 74 0.20 -7.37 5.38
CA TRP A 74 -0.68 -6.29 5.78
C TRP A 74 -0.17 -5.58 7.03
N ASN A 75 -0.13 -4.26 6.96
CA ASN A 75 0.32 -3.40 8.05
C ASN A 75 -0.72 -2.31 8.34
N ARG A 76 -0.68 -1.76 9.56
CA ARG A 76 -1.44 -0.56 9.90
C ARG A 76 -1.02 0.59 8.98
N TYR A 77 -2.01 1.32 8.46
CA TYR A 77 -1.80 2.51 7.68
C TYR A 77 -2.81 3.59 8.08
N THR A 78 -2.32 4.81 8.25
CA THR A 78 -3.15 5.98 8.55
C THR A 78 -3.25 6.84 7.30
N ILE A 79 -4.46 7.02 6.77
CA ILE A 79 -4.73 8.03 5.75
C ILE A 79 -4.82 9.37 6.47
N PRO A 80 -3.92 10.34 6.20
CA PRO A 80 -3.93 11.61 6.91
C PRO A 80 -5.25 12.37 6.73
N ALA A 81 -5.63 13.17 7.72
CA ALA A 81 -6.73 14.12 7.59
C ALA A 81 -6.54 15.01 6.35
N ASN A 82 -7.64 15.45 5.76
CA ASN A 82 -7.67 16.29 4.55
C ASN A 82 -7.01 15.66 3.31
N THR A 83 -6.91 14.32 3.27
CA THR A 83 -6.47 13.60 2.06
C THR A 83 -7.54 13.64 0.98
N TYR A 84 -8.82 13.51 1.36
CA TYR A 84 -9.97 13.56 0.47
C TYR A 84 -10.89 14.76 0.78
N PRO A 85 -11.70 15.25 -0.18
CA PRO A 85 -12.61 16.37 0.04
C PRO A 85 -13.55 16.11 1.22
N GLY A 86 -13.57 17.05 2.19
CA GLY A 86 -14.42 16.98 3.37
C GLY A 86 -14.01 15.98 4.46
N GLN A 87 -12.98 15.17 4.24
CA GLN A 87 -12.44 14.26 5.25
C GLN A 87 -11.64 15.04 6.29
N LYS A 88 -12.23 15.28 7.46
CA LYS A 88 -11.63 16.08 8.53
C LYS A 88 -10.70 15.29 9.42
N ASP A 89 -10.96 14.00 9.63
CA ASP A 89 -10.24 13.14 10.55
C ASP A 89 -9.31 12.18 9.79
N ALA A 90 -8.24 11.74 10.44
CA ALA A 90 -7.41 10.66 9.94
C ALA A 90 -8.19 9.34 9.94
N ILE A 91 -7.91 8.45 8.98
CA ILE A 91 -8.59 7.17 8.85
C ILE A 91 -7.58 6.04 9.06
N GLU A 92 -7.82 5.22 10.09
CA GLU A 92 -7.01 4.04 10.36
C GLU A 92 -7.47 2.87 9.50
N THR A 93 -6.60 2.41 8.61
CA THR A 93 -6.87 1.29 7.71
C THR A 93 -5.68 0.33 7.66
N ILE A 94 -5.66 -0.55 6.70
CA ILE A 94 -4.54 -1.47 6.45
C ILE A 94 -3.98 -1.25 5.05
N ALA A 95 -2.70 -1.49 4.88
CA ALA A 95 -2.02 -1.42 3.60
C ALA A 95 -0.97 -2.52 3.46
N GLN A 96 -0.66 -2.87 2.23
CA GLN A 96 0.49 -3.67 1.87
C GLN A 96 1.52 -2.81 1.14
N PRO A 97 2.82 -3.12 1.26
CA PRO A 97 3.85 -2.34 0.59
C PRO A 97 3.82 -2.58 -0.93
N ASN A 98 4.14 -1.54 -1.69
CA ASN A 98 4.60 -1.70 -3.05
C ASN A 98 6.11 -1.92 -3.04
N PHE A 99 6.61 -2.85 -3.83
CA PHE A 99 8.05 -3.10 -3.94
C PHE A 99 8.45 -3.35 -5.39
N LEU A 100 9.71 -3.10 -5.70
CA LEU A 100 10.32 -3.40 -6.98
C LEU A 100 10.81 -4.86 -6.95
N ALA A 101 10.17 -5.73 -7.72
CA ALA A 101 10.63 -7.10 -7.92
C ALA A 101 11.65 -7.17 -9.07
N CYS A 102 12.67 -7.97 -8.89
CA CYS A 102 13.67 -8.25 -9.93
C CYS A 102 13.99 -9.75 -9.96
N ARG A 103 14.60 -10.20 -11.06
CA ARG A 103 15.10 -11.59 -11.15
C ARG A 103 16.26 -11.79 -10.20
N ALA A 104 16.34 -12.96 -9.59
CA ALA A 104 17.39 -13.31 -8.63
C ALA A 104 18.78 -13.48 -9.25
N ASP A 105 18.84 -13.74 -10.58
CA ASP A 105 20.08 -13.97 -11.31
C ASP A 105 20.72 -12.68 -11.88
N LEU A 106 20.15 -11.51 -11.58
CA LEU A 106 20.78 -10.24 -11.97
C LEU A 106 22.07 -10.00 -11.18
N PRO A 107 23.07 -9.33 -11.77
CA PRO A 107 24.31 -9.02 -11.06
C PRO A 107 24.06 -8.16 -9.82
N ASP A 108 24.70 -8.50 -8.71
CA ASP A 108 24.58 -7.80 -7.42
C ASP A 108 24.87 -6.30 -7.54
N ASP A 109 25.89 -5.94 -8.30
CA ASP A 109 26.27 -4.54 -8.49
C ASP A 109 25.19 -3.73 -9.22
N VAL A 110 24.50 -4.35 -10.18
CA VAL A 110 23.39 -3.69 -10.90
C VAL A 110 22.26 -3.37 -9.91
N ILE A 111 21.82 -4.34 -9.12
CA ILE A 111 20.74 -4.15 -8.17
C ILE A 111 21.16 -3.23 -7.02
N TYR A 112 22.41 -3.30 -6.58
CA TYR A 112 22.96 -2.33 -5.63
C TYR A 112 22.85 -0.90 -6.17
N GLN A 113 23.30 -0.66 -7.42
CA GLN A 113 23.25 0.68 -8.03
C GLN A 113 21.82 1.17 -8.23
N ILE A 114 20.90 0.32 -8.65
CA ILE A 114 19.48 0.68 -8.78
C ILE A 114 18.92 1.12 -7.41
N THR A 115 19.13 0.30 -6.38
CA THR A 115 18.64 0.59 -5.02
C THR A 115 19.25 1.89 -4.50
N LYS A 116 20.55 2.06 -4.64
CA LYS A 116 21.29 3.26 -4.25
C LYS A 116 20.73 4.50 -4.96
N THR A 117 20.59 4.46 -6.28
CA THR A 117 20.08 5.58 -7.08
C THR A 117 18.68 5.99 -6.64
N ILE A 118 17.78 5.04 -6.36
CA ILE A 118 16.44 5.32 -5.85
C ILE A 118 16.51 6.13 -4.55
N TYR A 119 17.30 5.68 -3.57
CA TYR A 119 17.35 6.34 -2.26
C TYR A 119 18.17 7.63 -2.26
N GLU A 120 19.17 7.77 -3.11
CA GLU A 120 19.90 9.03 -3.29
C GLU A 120 19.06 10.11 -3.97
N ASN A 121 18.03 9.71 -4.75
CA ASN A 121 17.11 10.62 -5.40
C ASN A 121 15.71 10.61 -4.77
N LEU A 122 15.58 10.18 -3.52
CA LEU A 122 14.30 9.98 -2.86
C LEU A 122 13.44 11.26 -2.83
N THR A 123 14.05 12.42 -2.56
CA THR A 123 13.38 13.72 -2.57
C THR A 123 12.73 14.02 -3.93
N GLN A 124 13.43 13.72 -5.02
CA GLN A 124 12.89 13.91 -6.37
C GLN A 124 11.72 12.94 -6.62
N ILE A 125 11.84 11.69 -6.23
CA ILE A 125 10.78 10.67 -6.35
C ILE A 125 9.53 11.10 -5.57
N GLN A 126 9.71 11.63 -4.36
CA GLN A 126 8.61 12.12 -3.51
C GLN A 126 7.86 13.33 -4.10
N ASN A 127 8.43 14.02 -5.08
CA ASN A 127 7.77 15.12 -5.78
C ASN A 127 6.87 14.65 -6.93
N TYR A 128 7.00 13.40 -7.42
CA TYR A 128 6.19 12.90 -8.52
C TYR A 128 4.77 12.52 -8.10
N HIS A 129 4.59 11.98 -6.88
CA HIS A 129 3.28 11.59 -6.40
C HIS A 129 3.21 11.66 -4.87
N LYS A 130 2.06 12.09 -4.32
CA LYS A 130 1.89 12.25 -2.86
C LYS A 130 2.09 10.95 -2.08
N ALA A 131 1.70 9.81 -2.63
CA ALA A 131 1.87 8.50 -1.98
C ALA A 131 3.35 8.14 -1.75
N THR A 132 4.27 8.61 -2.62
CA THR A 132 5.71 8.34 -2.47
C THR A 132 6.35 9.06 -1.27
N LYS A 133 5.65 10.04 -0.66
CA LYS A 133 6.08 10.65 0.60
C LYS A 133 6.13 9.66 1.77
N ALA A 134 5.40 8.56 1.69
CA ALA A 134 5.48 7.46 2.66
C ALA A 134 6.75 6.61 2.51
N MET A 135 7.47 6.75 1.40
CA MET A 135 8.69 6.01 1.11
C MET A 135 9.85 6.59 1.91
N THR A 136 10.39 5.81 2.82
CA THR A 136 11.59 6.15 3.61
C THR A 136 12.52 4.94 3.69
N LEU A 137 13.79 5.20 4.00
CA LEU A 137 14.77 4.13 4.12
C LEU A 137 14.39 3.15 5.26
N GLU A 138 13.94 3.66 6.39
CA GLU A 138 13.56 2.87 7.57
C GLU A 138 12.39 1.92 7.30
N LYS A 139 11.50 2.29 6.39
CA LYS A 139 10.33 1.49 6.03
C LYS A 139 10.55 0.55 4.86
N SER A 140 11.70 0.65 4.19
CA SER A 140 11.98 0.00 2.91
C SER A 140 11.89 -1.53 2.91
N ILE A 141 12.11 -2.15 4.06
CA ILE A 141 12.09 -3.62 4.22
C ILE A 141 10.85 -4.14 4.96
N ASN A 142 9.93 -3.23 5.33
CA ASN A 142 8.75 -3.61 6.09
C ASN A 142 7.69 -4.28 5.20
N GLY A 143 7.16 -5.42 5.64
CA GLY A 143 6.07 -6.12 4.97
C GLY A 143 6.47 -6.82 3.67
N LEU A 144 7.77 -6.97 3.38
CA LEU A 144 8.22 -7.75 2.24
C LEU A 144 7.90 -9.24 2.46
N SER A 145 7.38 -9.88 1.42
CA SER A 145 7.00 -11.31 1.41
C SER A 145 8.03 -12.20 0.72
N VAL A 146 9.07 -11.62 0.13
CA VAL A 146 10.13 -12.31 -0.59
C VAL A 146 11.49 -11.82 -0.10
N PRO A 147 12.55 -12.66 -0.18
CA PRO A 147 13.90 -12.24 0.18
C PRO A 147 14.37 -11.05 -0.66
N LEU A 148 15.23 -10.25 -0.06
CA LEU A 148 15.94 -9.19 -0.77
C LEU A 148 16.99 -9.81 -1.70
N HIS A 149 17.14 -9.18 -2.87
CA HIS A 149 18.30 -9.46 -3.72
C HIS A 149 19.60 -9.09 -2.97
N PRO A 150 20.71 -9.87 -3.09
CA PRO A 150 21.96 -9.62 -2.37
C PRO A 150 22.49 -8.19 -2.56
N GLY A 151 22.39 -7.63 -3.77
CA GLY A 151 22.76 -6.25 -4.06
C GLY A 151 21.96 -5.23 -3.27
N ALA A 152 20.63 -5.41 -3.17
CA ALA A 152 19.77 -4.54 -2.37
C ALA A 152 20.07 -4.69 -0.87
N ALA A 153 20.26 -5.92 -0.40
CA ALA A 153 20.61 -6.20 0.99
C ALA A 153 21.95 -5.55 1.38
N ARG A 154 22.95 -5.55 0.48
CA ARG A 154 24.22 -4.84 0.69
C ARG A 154 24.00 -3.35 0.93
N PHE A 155 23.24 -2.69 0.06
CA PHE A 155 22.92 -1.27 0.21
C PHE A 155 22.23 -0.96 1.55
N TYR A 156 21.20 -1.72 1.91
CA TYR A 156 20.47 -1.49 3.17
C TYR A 156 21.35 -1.68 4.40
N ARG A 157 22.26 -2.69 4.41
CA ARG A 157 23.24 -2.88 5.50
C ARG A 157 24.21 -1.71 5.61
N GLU A 158 24.73 -1.20 4.49
CA GLU A 158 25.61 -0.03 4.46
C GLU A 158 24.92 1.22 5.02
N LYS A 159 23.58 1.32 4.87
CA LYS A 159 22.77 2.38 5.47
C LYS A 159 22.33 2.09 6.91
N GLY A 160 22.81 1.02 7.51
CA GLY A 160 22.57 0.69 8.92
C GLY A 160 21.25 -0.04 9.20
N LEU A 161 20.54 -0.52 8.19
CA LEU A 161 19.32 -1.29 8.42
C LEU A 161 19.66 -2.71 8.89
N ASN A 162 18.97 -3.15 9.94
CA ASN A 162 19.00 -4.54 10.37
C ASN A 162 18.03 -5.37 9.53
N ILE A 163 18.57 -6.26 8.69
CA ILE A 163 17.79 -7.10 7.78
C ILE A 163 17.40 -8.40 8.49
N PRO A 164 16.10 -8.67 8.68
CA PRO A 164 15.64 -9.93 9.25
C PRO A 164 16.14 -11.15 8.46
N ALA A 165 16.42 -12.25 9.14
CA ALA A 165 16.91 -13.49 8.52
C ALA A 165 15.95 -14.03 7.44
N SER A 166 14.64 -13.81 7.60
CA SER A 166 13.60 -14.17 6.62
C SER A 166 13.71 -13.44 5.28
N LEU A 167 14.38 -12.28 5.27
CA LEU A 167 14.61 -11.48 4.06
C LEU A 167 16.00 -11.67 3.44
N ILE A 168 16.79 -12.59 3.96
CA ILE A 168 18.11 -12.94 3.39
C ILE A 168 17.90 -14.10 2.44
N ALA A 169 18.31 -13.92 1.16
CA ALA A 169 18.30 -15.01 0.19
C ALA A 169 19.23 -16.15 0.66
N LYS A 170 18.77 -17.38 0.52
CA LYS A 170 19.56 -18.59 0.85
C LYS A 170 20.46 -18.98 -0.29
#